data_464ef103e1f65bce4859a652ca922a15
#
_entry.id   464ef103e1f65bce4859a652ca922a15
#
_cell.length_a   1.000
_cell.length_b   1.000
_cell.length_c   1.000
_cell.angle_alpha   90.00
_cell.angle_beta   90.00
_cell.angle_gamma   90.00
#
_symmetry.space_group_name_H-M   'P 1'
#
loop_
_entity.id
_entity.type
_entity.pdbx_description
1 polymer ?
#
loop_
_entity_poly.entity_id
_entity_poly.type
_entity_poly.pdbx_seq_one_letter_code
_entity_poly.pdbx_strand_id
1 'polypeptide(L)'
;MSNSRKKVIVRRFSGDTLPGYLPLASFTHGSQLDLLDLSGRIIPLTINDIKTISYVRDFNLSDPANPERLLRRTFLARPRSEGLWLRLTFRSGDLLEGLAPTDRTLLDALVDDAGLFLTPPDTRSNTQRIYVPRTAITELQLLAVITTPSRRAAVAPQPAKESLQEELFHLPLDPTSRPN
;
A
#
# COMPACT_ATOMS: atom_id res chain seq x y z
N MET A 1 -24.96 -13.42 -1.52
CA MET A 1 -23.72 -12.62 -1.63
C MET A 1 -22.64 -13.51 -2.23
N SER A 2 -22.10 -13.13 -3.40
CA SER A 2 -21.06 -13.94 -4.08
C SER A 2 -19.77 -13.87 -3.26
N ASN A 3 -19.46 -14.95 -2.56
CA ASN A 3 -18.24 -15.05 -1.74
C ASN A 3 -17.06 -15.32 -2.69
N SER A 4 -16.64 -14.28 -3.42
CA SER A 4 -15.54 -14.37 -4.38
C SER A 4 -14.25 -14.72 -3.65
N ARG A 5 -13.81 -15.98 -3.81
CA ARG A 5 -12.52 -16.42 -3.30
C ARG A 5 -11.40 -15.95 -4.22
N LYS A 6 -10.27 -15.57 -3.63
CA LYS A 6 -9.08 -15.09 -4.35
C LYS A 6 -7.95 -16.09 -4.21
N LYS A 7 -7.10 -16.17 -5.22
CA LYS A 7 -5.87 -16.96 -5.19
C LYS A 7 -4.94 -16.42 -4.11
N VAL A 8 -4.48 -17.29 -3.24
CA VAL A 8 -3.53 -16.94 -2.18
C VAL A 8 -2.40 -17.95 -2.12
N ILE A 9 -1.26 -17.48 -1.62
CA ILE A 9 -0.13 -18.31 -1.21
C ILE A 9 0.10 -18.05 0.26
N VAL A 10 -0.12 -19.07 1.08
CA VAL A 10 0.13 -19.02 2.51
C VAL A 10 1.57 -19.45 2.75
N ARG A 11 2.38 -18.59 3.35
CA ARG A 11 3.75 -18.90 3.78
C ARG A 11 3.77 -19.14 5.29
N ARG A 12 4.27 -20.28 5.71
CA ARG A 12 4.41 -20.64 7.13
C ARG A 12 5.81 -20.29 7.65
N PHE A 13 5.95 -20.25 8.98
CA PHE A 13 7.27 -20.08 9.62
C PHE A 13 8.18 -21.29 9.43
N SER A 14 7.62 -22.48 9.17
CA SER A 14 8.38 -23.67 8.76
C SER A 14 9.12 -23.51 7.42
N GLY A 15 8.78 -22.48 6.63
CA GLY A 15 9.30 -22.24 5.29
C GLY A 15 8.41 -22.77 4.17
N ASP A 16 7.41 -23.59 4.49
CA ASP A 16 6.48 -24.13 3.51
C ASP A 16 5.58 -23.07 2.90
N THR A 17 5.18 -23.31 1.66
CA THR A 17 4.20 -22.51 0.95
C THR A 17 3.04 -23.36 0.50
N LEU A 18 1.81 -22.89 0.77
CA LEU A 18 0.57 -23.55 0.43
C LEU A 18 -0.25 -22.68 -0.50
N PRO A 19 -0.42 -23.05 -1.78
CA PRO A 19 -1.32 -22.36 -2.68
C PRO A 19 -2.77 -22.78 -2.41
N GLY A 20 -3.69 -21.83 -2.56
CA GLY A 20 -5.11 -22.09 -2.36
C GLY A 20 -5.98 -20.86 -2.55
N TYR A 21 -7.20 -20.93 -2.05
CA TYR A 21 -8.20 -19.86 -2.21
C TYR A 21 -8.74 -19.43 -0.85
N LEU A 22 -8.84 -18.12 -0.65
CA LEU A 22 -9.47 -17.51 0.52
C LEU A 22 -10.46 -16.41 0.10
N PRO A 23 -11.51 -16.15 0.90
CA PRO A 23 -12.28 -14.93 0.75
C PRO A 23 -11.42 -13.72 1.12
N LEU A 24 -11.83 -12.52 0.69
CA LEU A 24 -11.13 -11.27 1.04
C LEU A 24 -11.36 -10.81 2.47
N ALA A 25 -12.48 -11.23 3.06
CA ALA A 25 -12.87 -10.86 4.41
C ALA A 25 -13.39 -12.10 5.15
N SER A 26 -13.35 -12.05 6.47
CA SER A 26 -13.91 -13.10 7.34
C SER A 26 -13.37 -14.51 7.05
N PHE A 27 -12.06 -14.62 6.82
CA PHE A 27 -11.40 -15.89 6.55
C PHE A 27 -10.79 -16.53 7.81
N THR A 28 -10.80 -15.81 8.93
CA THR A 28 -10.29 -16.31 10.21
C THR A 28 -11.43 -16.67 11.13
N HIS A 29 -11.34 -17.81 11.79
CA HIS A 29 -12.27 -18.31 12.81
C HIS A 29 -11.50 -18.57 14.10
N GLY A 30 -11.44 -17.55 14.98
CA GLY A 30 -10.59 -17.60 16.17
C GLY A 30 -9.12 -17.74 15.80
N SER A 31 -8.47 -18.82 16.25
CA SER A 31 -7.04 -19.10 15.96
C SER A 31 -6.79 -19.91 14.69
N GLN A 32 -7.84 -20.17 13.90
CA GLN A 32 -7.75 -21.01 12.70
C GLN A 32 -8.19 -20.24 11.44
N LEU A 33 -7.71 -20.75 10.31
CA LEU A 33 -8.02 -20.29 8.97
C LEU A 33 -8.28 -21.51 8.08
N ASP A 34 -9.35 -21.46 7.30
CA ASP A 34 -9.75 -22.54 6.40
C ASP A 34 -9.31 -22.22 4.96
N LEU A 35 -8.19 -22.83 4.53
CA LEU A 35 -7.69 -22.69 3.17
C LEU A 35 -8.36 -23.72 2.25
N LEU A 36 -8.98 -23.27 1.17
CA LEU A 36 -9.42 -24.16 0.10
C LEU A 36 -8.23 -24.46 -0.81
N ASP A 37 -7.77 -25.71 -0.83
CA ASP A 37 -6.64 -26.13 -1.66
C ASP A 37 -7.00 -26.21 -3.16
N LEU A 38 -5.99 -26.52 -4.00
CA LEU A 38 -6.18 -26.66 -5.45
C LEU A 38 -7.00 -27.90 -5.84
N SER A 39 -7.14 -28.88 -4.93
CA SER A 39 -7.95 -30.09 -5.13
C SER A 39 -9.42 -29.91 -4.67
N GLY A 40 -9.76 -28.72 -4.15
CA GLY A 40 -11.10 -28.42 -3.63
C GLY A 40 -11.34 -28.87 -2.20
N ARG A 41 -10.29 -29.26 -1.45
CA ARG A 41 -10.39 -29.65 -0.04
C ARG A 41 -10.10 -28.46 0.88
N ILE A 42 -10.74 -28.44 2.02
CA ILE A 42 -10.48 -27.44 3.06
C ILE A 42 -9.34 -27.95 3.94
N ILE A 43 -8.31 -27.15 4.08
CA ILE A 43 -7.16 -27.39 4.96
C ILE A 43 -7.23 -26.38 6.12
N PRO A 44 -7.47 -26.84 7.36
CA PRO A 44 -7.41 -25.95 8.52
C PRO A 44 -5.95 -25.60 8.81
N LEU A 45 -5.65 -24.32 8.97
CA LEU A 45 -4.33 -23.79 9.29
C LEU A 45 -4.39 -23.01 10.59
N THR A 46 -3.41 -23.20 11.47
CA THR A 46 -3.27 -22.42 12.69
C THR A 46 -2.65 -21.07 12.36
N ILE A 47 -3.29 -19.96 12.74
CA ILE A 47 -2.82 -18.60 12.44
C ILE A 47 -1.42 -18.36 13.00
N ASN A 48 -1.08 -18.93 14.15
CA ASN A 48 0.24 -18.78 14.75
C ASN A 48 1.37 -19.37 13.89
N ASP A 49 1.09 -20.33 13.02
CA ASP A 49 2.09 -20.93 12.14
C ASP A 49 2.28 -20.12 10.85
N ILE A 50 1.35 -19.19 10.57
CA ILE A 50 1.34 -18.41 9.35
C ILE A 50 2.22 -17.19 9.53
N LYS A 51 3.16 -16.99 8.58
CA LYS A 51 3.99 -15.81 8.49
C LYS A 51 3.32 -14.72 7.65
N THR A 52 2.86 -15.09 6.44
CA THR A 52 2.17 -14.18 5.52
C THR A 52 1.15 -14.92 4.66
N ILE A 53 0.11 -14.21 4.23
CA ILE A 53 -0.82 -14.66 3.21
C ILE A 53 -0.74 -13.66 2.06
N SER A 54 -0.18 -14.12 0.93
CA SER A 54 -0.01 -13.31 -0.28
C SER A 54 -1.17 -13.53 -1.23
N TYR A 55 -1.97 -12.51 -1.49
CA TYR A 55 -3.00 -12.50 -2.53
C TYR A 55 -2.31 -12.29 -3.88
N VAL A 56 -2.42 -13.29 -4.76
CA VAL A 56 -1.63 -13.36 -5.99
C VAL A 56 -2.50 -13.34 -7.25
N ARG A 57 -1.90 -12.91 -8.36
CA ARG A 57 -2.53 -12.99 -9.69
C ARG A 57 -2.53 -14.42 -10.19
N ASP A 58 -1.43 -15.13 -9.97
CA ASP A 58 -1.26 -16.52 -10.37
C ASP A 58 -0.50 -17.31 -9.31
N PHE A 59 -0.75 -18.61 -9.22
CA PHE A 59 -0.06 -19.47 -8.26
C PHE A 59 1.41 -19.72 -8.59
N ASN A 60 1.80 -19.54 -9.85
CA ASN A 60 3.17 -19.73 -10.31
C ASN A 60 3.75 -21.08 -9.90
N LEU A 61 2.98 -22.15 -10.12
CA LEU A 61 3.29 -23.52 -9.67
C LEU A 61 4.58 -24.09 -10.27
N SER A 62 5.09 -23.50 -11.35
CA SER A 62 6.38 -23.87 -11.96
C SER A 62 7.58 -23.43 -11.12
N ASP A 63 7.39 -22.55 -10.14
CA ASP A 63 8.45 -22.06 -9.24
C ASP A 63 8.02 -22.20 -7.78
N PRO A 64 8.11 -23.42 -7.20
CA PRO A 64 7.69 -23.66 -5.83
C PRO A 64 8.55 -22.92 -4.79
N ALA A 65 9.78 -22.54 -5.14
CA ALA A 65 10.67 -21.81 -4.24
C ALA A 65 10.30 -20.31 -4.15
N ASN A 66 9.78 -19.73 -5.21
CA ASN A 66 9.42 -18.32 -5.29
C ASN A 66 8.07 -18.07 -5.99
N PRO A 67 6.96 -18.61 -5.45
CA PRO A 67 5.65 -18.48 -6.09
C PRO A 67 5.15 -17.04 -6.12
N GLU A 68 5.60 -16.18 -5.20
CA GLU A 68 5.23 -14.77 -5.18
C GLU A 68 5.93 -13.93 -6.26
N ARG A 69 6.93 -14.44 -6.94
CA ARG A 69 7.72 -13.81 -8.02
C ARG A 69 7.90 -12.30 -7.86
N LEU A 70 9.15 -11.86 -7.89
CA LEU A 70 9.53 -10.45 -7.82
C LEU A 70 9.03 -9.73 -6.56
N LEU A 71 8.56 -10.46 -5.54
CA LEU A 71 8.16 -9.84 -4.27
C LEU A 71 9.38 -9.21 -3.59
N ARG A 72 9.43 -7.89 -3.59
CA ARG A 72 10.41 -7.13 -2.81
C ARG A 72 9.93 -6.98 -1.38
N ARG A 73 10.87 -7.01 -0.45
CA ARG A 73 10.58 -6.85 0.97
C ARG A 73 10.64 -5.41 1.44
N THR A 74 11.30 -4.54 0.69
CA THR A 74 11.48 -3.12 1.02
C THR A 74 11.26 -2.23 -0.20
N PHE A 75 10.85 -0.98 0.03
CA PHE A 75 10.75 0.01 -1.01
C PHE A 75 12.14 0.52 -1.41
N LEU A 76 12.38 0.70 -2.72
CA LEU A 76 13.63 1.31 -3.22
C LEU A 76 13.64 2.83 -3.08
N ALA A 77 12.44 3.43 -3.03
CA ALA A 77 12.23 4.86 -2.89
C ALA A 77 10.90 5.11 -2.17
N ARG A 78 10.64 6.36 -1.78
CA ARG A 78 9.37 6.73 -1.16
C ARG A 78 8.18 6.28 -2.01
N PRO A 79 7.19 5.57 -1.42
CA PRO A 79 5.98 5.16 -2.11
C PRO A 79 5.22 6.35 -2.70
N ARG A 80 4.58 6.13 -3.85
CA ARG A 80 3.78 7.15 -4.53
C ARG A 80 2.28 7.02 -4.25
N SER A 81 1.84 5.83 -3.85
CA SER A 81 0.46 5.58 -3.44
C SER A 81 0.25 6.05 -2.02
N GLU A 82 -0.94 6.57 -1.70
CA GLU A 82 -1.27 6.98 -0.34
C GLU A 82 -1.42 5.79 0.61
N GLY A 83 -1.17 6.02 1.88
CA GLY A 83 -1.26 5.01 2.93
C GLY A 83 -0.23 5.23 4.03
N LEU A 84 -0.23 4.35 5.00
CA LEU A 84 0.79 4.31 6.04
C LEU A 84 1.95 3.43 5.57
N TRP A 85 3.12 4.01 5.39
CA TRP A 85 4.32 3.25 5.09
C TRP A 85 4.85 2.63 6.36
N LEU A 86 4.68 1.31 6.44
CA LEU A 86 5.04 0.51 7.61
C LEU A 86 6.24 -0.38 7.30
N ARG A 87 7.06 -0.61 8.34
CA ARG A 87 8.05 -1.67 8.37
C ARG A 87 7.68 -2.63 9.49
N LEU A 88 7.57 -3.89 9.16
CA LEU A 88 7.31 -4.97 10.09
C LEU A 88 8.55 -5.81 10.30
N THR A 89 8.84 -6.16 11.55
CA THR A 89 9.80 -7.20 11.91
C THR A 89 9.02 -8.44 12.31
N PHE A 90 9.28 -9.54 11.62
CA PHE A 90 8.69 -10.83 11.97
C PHE A 90 9.44 -11.47 13.14
N ARG A 91 8.77 -12.37 13.87
CA ARG A 91 9.42 -13.15 14.93
C ARG A 91 10.56 -14.05 14.45
N SER A 92 10.72 -14.27 13.13
CA SER A 92 11.88 -14.90 12.50
C SER A 92 13.05 -13.95 12.25
N GLY A 93 12.93 -12.65 12.61
CA GLY A 93 13.93 -11.63 12.36
C GLY A 93 13.88 -10.99 10.96
N ASP A 94 13.08 -11.52 10.05
CA ASP A 94 12.91 -10.95 8.71
C ASP A 94 12.16 -9.61 8.76
N LEU A 95 12.41 -8.78 7.74
CA LEU A 95 11.74 -7.50 7.56
C LEU A 95 10.79 -7.53 6.37
N LEU A 96 9.69 -6.79 6.47
CA LEU A 96 8.78 -6.51 5.37
C LEU A 96 8.32 -5.06 5.46
N GLU A 97 8.43 -4.34 4.37
CA GLU A 97 7.78 -3.03 4.22
C GLU A 97 6.52 -3.18 3.37
N GLY A 98 5.55 -2.32 3.64
CA GLY A 98 4.31 -2.26 2.88
C GLY A 98 3.55 -0.98 3.17
N LEU A 99 2.54 -0.71 2.36
CA LEU A 99 1.58 0.36 2.59
C LEU A 99 0.30 -0.22 3.18
N ALA A 100 -0.03 0.16 4.41
CA ALA A 100 -1.34 -0.10 4.97
C ALA A 100 -2.34 0.96 4.45
N PRO A 101 -3.57 0.57 4.09
CA PRO A 101 -4.60 1.52 3.72
C PRO A 101 -5.00 2.35 4.95
N THR A 102 -5.39 3.62 4.73
CA THR A 102 -5.88 4.52 5.78
C THR A 102 -7.42 4.51 5.87
N ASP A 103 -8.00 3.38 5.55
CA ASP A 103 -9.45 3.19 5.56
C ASP A 103 -9.92 2.44 6.83
N ARG A 104 -11.21 2.16 6.88
CA ARG A 104 -11.84 1.45 7.99
C ARG A 104 -11.22 0.07 8.26
N THR A 105 -10.66 -0.59 7.25
CA THR A 105 -10.09 -1.94 7.42
C THR A 105 -8.88 -1.94 8.36
N LEU A 106 -8.13 -0.84 8.42
CA LEU A 106 -7.04 -0.68 9.37
C LEU A 106 -7.56 -0.56 10.80
N LEU A 107 -8.62 0.21 11.01
CA LEU A 107 -9.23 0.38 12.34
C LEU A 107 -9.81 -0.94 12.85
N ASP A 108 -10.55 -1.65 11.99
CA ASP A 108 -11.12 -2.97 12.32
C ASP A 108 -9.99 -3.95 12.69
N ALA A 109 -8.89 -3.97 11.92
CA ALA A 109 -7.73 -4.83 12.18
C ALA A 109 -7.03 -4.51 13.52
N LEU A 110 -6.99 -3.24 13.91
CA LEU A 110 -6.41 -2.81 15.18
C LEU A 110 -7.32 -3.17 16.38
N VAL A 111 -8.62 -3.05 16.21
CA VAL A 111 -9.60 -3.39 17.26
C VAL A 111 -9.64 -4.90 17.49
N ASP A 112 -9.65 -5.68 16.41
CA ASP A 112 -9.74 -7.15 16.48
C ASP A 112 -8.40 -7.82 16.82
N ASP A 113 -7.28 -7.06 16.84
CA ASP A 113 -5.90 -7.56 17.00
C ASP A 113 -5.58 -8.75 16.06
N ALA A 114 -6.22 -8.77 14.89
CA ALA A 114 -6.17 -9.91 13.97
C ALA A 114 -4.92 -9.93 13.10
N GLY A 115 -4.54 -8.76 12.57
CA GLY A 115 -3.40 -8.60 11.67
C GLY A 115 -3.62 -7.47 10.67
N LEU A 116 -2.65 -7.27 9.78
CA LEU A 116 -2.62 -6.12 8.88
C LEU A 116 -2.63 -6.55 7.42
N PHE A 117 -3.37 -5.80 6.62
CA PHE A 117 -3.27 -5.86 5.16
C PHE A 117 -2.30 -4.81 4.66
N LEU A 118 -1.40 -5.22 3.76
CA LEU A 118 -0.38 -4.36 3.17
C LEU A 118 -0.36 -4.50 1.65
N THR A 119 -0.13 -3.38 0.97
CA THR A 119 0.28 -3.37 -0.43
C THR A 119 1.79 -3.54 -0.49
N PRO A 120 2.33 -4.50 -1.26
CA PRO A 120 3.77 -4.75 -1.33
C PRO A 120 4.53 -3.61 -2.01
N PRO A 121 5.87 -3.52 -1.83
CA PRO A 121 6.71 -2.50 -2.43
C PRO A 121 6.72 -2.48 -3.95
N ASP A 122 6.45 -3.61 -4.58
CA ASP A 122 6.43 -3.72 -6.03
C ASP A 122 5.04 -4.09 -6.55
N THR A 123 4.37 -3.12 -7.17
CA THR A 123 3.04 -3.31 -7.78
C THR A 123 3.06 -4.20 -9.03
N ARG A 124 4.24 -4.45 -9.61
CA ARG A 124 4.44 -5.36 -10.77
C ARG A 124 4.66 -6.81 -10.33
N SER A 125 4.83 -7.05 -9.03
CA SER A 125 4.98 -8.39 -8.50
C SER A 125 3.72 -9.23 -8.75
N ASN A 126 3.84 -10.54 -8.65
CA ASN A 126 2.71 -11.45 -8.66
C ASN A 126 1.76 -11.19 -7.48
N THR A 127 2.29 -10.71 -6.36
CA THR A 127 1.55 -10.39 -5.15
C THR A 127 0.91 -9.03 -5.24
N GLN A 128 -0.42 -8.97 -5.07
CA GLN A 128 -1.20 -7.74 -5.09
C GLN A 128 -1.40 -7.15 -3.69
N ARG A 129 -1.57 -8.01 -2.69
CA ARG A 129 -1.84 -7.65 -1.31
C ARG A 129 -1.28 -8.73 -0.39
N ILE A 130 -0.82 -8.34 0.78
CA ILE A 130 -0.29 -9.25 1.79
C ILE A 130 -1.10 -9.06 3.07
N TYR A 131 -1.55 -10.17 3.65
CA TYR A 131 -2.04 -10.17 5.02
C TYR A 131 -0.95 -10.72 5.93
N VAL A 132 -0.69 -10.03 7.02
CA VAL A 132 0.28 -10.41 8.05
C VAL A 132 -0.47 -10.58 9.36
N PRO A 133 -0.57 -11.80 9.90
CA PRO A 133 -1.19 -12.04 11.20
C PRO A 133 -0.50 -11.23 12.30
N ARG A 134 -1.26 -10.73 13.28
CA ARG A 134 -0.68 -9.98 14.40
C ARG A 134 0.37 -10.79 15.16
N THR A 135 0.11 -12.07 15.33
CA THR A 135 1.01 -13.02 16.02
C THR A 135 2.34 -13.25 15.32
N ALA A 136 2.44 -12.91 14.03
CA ALA A 136 3.66 -13.01 13.26
C ALA A 136 4.61 -11.81 13.48
N ILE A 137 4.09 -10.69 14.03
CA ILE A 137 4.78 -9.40 14.13
C ILE A 137 5.37 -9.26 15.54
N THR A 138 6.68 -9.00 15.63
CA THR A 138 7.35 -8.60 16.88
C THR A 138 7.45 -7.09 17.01
N GLU A 139 7.66 -6.38 15.90
CA GLU A 139 7.81 -4.94 15.88
C GLU A 139 7.09 -4.37 14.66
N LEU A 140 6.42 -3.23 14.87
CA LEU A 140 5.80 -2.43 13.83
C LEU A 140 6.32 -1.01 13.93
N GLN A 141 6.93 -0.53 12.85
CA GLN A 141 7.46 0.83 12.75
C GLN A 141 6.71 1.60 11.68
N LEU A 142 6.15 2.77 12.02
CA LEU A 142 5.61 3.73 11.06
C LEU A 142 6.77 4.56 10.49
N LEU A 143 7.08 4.38 9.21
CA LEU A 143 8.14 5.14 8.53
C LEU A 143 7.64 6.50 8.05
N ALA A 144 6.44 6.54 7.46
CA ALA A 144 5.82 7.78 7.01
C ALA A 144 4.32 7.62 6.75
N VAL A 145 3.61 8.74 6.78
CA VAL A 145 2.26 8.85 6.21
C VAL A 145 2.41 9.40 4.79
N ILE A 146 1.95 8.62 3.80
CA ILE A 146 1.98 9.00 2.40
C ILE A 146 0.61 9.53 2.03
N THR A 147 0.53 10.84 1.80
CA THR A 147 -0.68 11.49 1.30
C THR A 147 -0.50 11.81 -0.17
N THR A 148 -1.57 11.71 -0.94
CA THR A 148 -1.58 12.21 -2.32
C THR A 148 -1.30 13.71 -2.24
N PRO A 149 -0.34 14.28 -3.02
CA PRO A 149 -0.17 15.70 -3.06
C PRO A 149 -1.51 16.30 -3.49
N SER A 150 -2.16 17.03 -2.56
CA SER A 150 -3.35 17.83 -2.91
C SER A 150 -2.98 18.59 -4.18
N ARG A 151 -3.83 18.52 -5.22
CA ARG A 151 -3.72 19.40 -6.38
C ARG A 151 -3.46 20.79 -5.81
N ARG A 152 -2.26 21.34 -6.05
CA ARG A 152 -2.02 22.75 -5.78
C ARG A 152 -3.22 23.45 -6.40
N ALA A 153 -4.03 24.11 -5.57
CA ALA A 153 -5.05 25.02 -6.07
C ALA A 153 -4.33 25.83 -7.13
N ALA A 154 -4.82 25.79 -8.36
CA ALA A 154 -4.22 26.54 -9.44
C ALA A 154 -4.14 27.96 -8.88
N VAL A 155 -2.93 28.46 -8.67
CA VAL A 155 -2.69 29.83 -8.27
C VAL A 155 -3.41 30.61 -9.35
N ALA A 156 -4.50 31.30 -8.97
CA ALA A 156 -5.19 32.19 -9.89
C ALA A 156 -4.10 33.03 -10.54
N PRO A 157 -4.09 33.18 -11.87
CA PRO A 157 -3.07 33.96 -12.53
C PRO A 157 -3.06 35.31 -11.86
N GLN A 158 -1.97 35.68 -11.21
CA GLN A 158 -1.79 37.06 -10.72
C GLN A 158 -1.94 37.93 -11.96
N PRO A 159 -2.78 38.98 -11.89
CA PRO A 159 -2.89 39.94 -12.99
C PRO A 159 -1.46 40.39 -13.27
N ALA A 160 -1.08 40.23 -14.52
CA ALA A 160 0.27 40.49 -14.99
C ALA A 160 0.68 41.90 -14.57
N LYS A 161 1.93 42.05 -14.18
CA LYS A 161 2.60 43.31 -13.85
C LYS A 161 2.63 44.33 -15.03
N GLU A 162 1.89 44.06 -16.10
CA GLU A 162 1.82 44.92 -17.28
C GLU A 162 1.03 46.22 -17.05
N SER A 163 0.08 46.26 -16.09
CA SER A 163 -0.66 47.48 -15.81
C SER A 163 0.13 48.54 -15.06
N LEU A 164 1.24 48.22 -14.45
CA LEU A 164 2.08 49.20 -13.71
C LEU A 164 3.16 49.80 -14.58
N GLN A 165 3.47 49.24 -15.75
CA GLN A 165 4.44 49.83 -16.69
C GLN A 165 3.80 50.88 -17.62
N GLU A 166 2.52 50.78 -17.95
CA GLU A 166 1.84 51.79 -18.79
C GLU A 166 1.57 53.10 -18.06
N GLU A 167 1.34 53.09 -16.75
CA GLU A 167 1.17 54.32 -15.97
C GLU A 167 2.44 55.15 -15.77
N LEU A 168 3.62 54.52 -15.89
CA LEU A 168 4.91 55.22 -15.71
C LEU A 168 5.38 55.99 -16.94
N PHE A 169 4.76 55.81 -18.10
CA PHE A 169 5.17 56.46 -19.36
C PHE A 169 4.20 57.51 -19.87
N HIS A 170 3.12 57.81 -19.16
CA HIS A 170 2.24 58.93 -19.46
C HIS A 170 2.56 60.15 -18.57
N LEU A 171 3.73 60.73 -18.82
CA LEU A 171 4.00 62.11 -18.43
C LEU A 171 3.44 63.03 -19.54
N PRO A 172 2.49 63.96 -19.24
CA PRO A 172 2.04 64.91 -20.21
C PRO A 172 3.17 65.93 -20.50
N LEU A 173 3.60 65.96 -21.75
CA LEU A 173 4.47 67.03 -22.25
C LEU A 173 3.65 68.31 -22.26
N ASP A 174 3.99 69.23 -21.39
CA ASP A 174 3.47 70.58 -21.33
C ASP A 174 3.99 71.35 -22.58
N PRO A 175 3.09 71.88 -23.46
CA PRO A 175 3.51 72.60 -24.64
C PRO A 175 3.46 74.13 -24.40
N THR A 176 4.18 74.70 -23.42
CA THR A 176 4.31 76.15 -23.29
C THR A 176 5.69 76.55 -22.76
N SER A 177 6.62 76.71 -23.67
CA SER A 177 7.63 77.79 -23.54
C SER A 177 8.23 78.10 -24.90
N ARG A 178 7.72 79.16 -25.56
CA ARG A 178 8.44 79.83 -26.62
C ARG A 178 9.40 80.81 -25.96
N PRO A 179 10.65 80.84 -26.35
CA PRO A 179 11.54 81.96 -26.03
C PRO A 179 11.33 83.12 -27.02
N ASN A 180 11.34 84.23 -26.49
CA ASN A 180 11.46 85.49 -27.20
C ASN A 180 12.94 85.78 -27.38
#